data_2db84738e04f5de489e7c0d374cbd5d3
#
_entry.id   2db84738e04f5de489e7c0d374cbd5d3
#
_cell.length_a   1.000
_cell.length_b   1.000
_cell.length_c   1.000
_cell.angle_alpha   90.00
_cell.angle_beta   90.00
_cell.angle_gamma   90.00
#
_symmetry.space_group_name_H-M   'P 1'
#
loop_
_entity.id
_entity.type
_entity.pdbx_description
1 polymer ?
#
loop_
_entity_poly.entity_id
_entity_poly.type
_entity_poly.pdbx_seq_one_letter_code
_entity_poly.pdbx_strand_id
1 'polypeptide(L)'
;MDKLHKNEIAGMGTVIWPYYMVFKERLILKKFEDVKIVHGTHADFKQTVRADIEKNGLLCPMVIDEKDQLRNGNHRFKVLKKQGDASFFYKANSREEVNFFSRLNVLCWELHPDMSQLMEKLWQGKNKKYAEKVPHIFTENVKIAKPKQ
;
A
#
# COMPACT_ATOMS: atom_id res chain seq x y z
N MET A 1 -7.10 -1.46 21.55
CA MET A 1 -6.81 -1.29 21.18
C MET A 1 -6.89 -0.64 20.20
N ASP A 2 -6.84 -0.21 19.98
CA ASP A 2 -6.85 0.54 19.26
C ASP A 2 -6.22 0.39 18.07
N LYS A 3 -5.79 -0.63 17.68
CA LYS A 3 -5.16 -0.94 16.56
C LYS A 3 -5.99 -0.93 15.41
N LEU A 4 -7.24 -1.05 15.55
CA LEU A 4 -8.18 -0.91 14.47
C LEU A 4 -8.41 0.53 14.12
N HIS A 5 -7.83 1.39 14.91
CA HIS A 5 -8.06 2.78 14.75
C HIS A 5 -7.02 3.43 13.89
N LYS A 6 -7.22 4.66 13.58
CA LYS A 6 -6.24 5.46 12.86
C LYS A 6 -5.07 5.73 13.79
N ASN A 7 -3.89 5.61 13.24
CA ASN A 7 -2.67 5.96 13.95
C ASN A 7 -2.06 7.15 13.29
N GLU A 8 -1.68 8.11 14.09
CA GLU A 8 -0.95 9.25 13.59
C GLU A 8 0.51 8.97 13.75
N ILE A 9 1.21 9.04 12.64
CA ILE A 9 2.66 8.86 12.66
C ILE A 9 3.23 10.12 12.09
N ALA A 10 4.17 10.69 12.82
CA ALA A 10 4.75 11.97 12.46
C ALA A 10 5.17 11.95 11.00
N GLY A 11 4.70 12.94 10.27
CA GLY A 11 5.08 13.11 8.89
C GLY A 11 4.33 12.23 7.90
N MET A 12 3.42 11.40 8.39
CA MET A 12 2.72 10.50 7.49
C MET A 12 1.22 10.72 7.44
N GLY A 13 0.69 11.53 8.34
CA GLY A 13 -0.73 11.67 8.46
C GLY A 13 -1.32 10.50 9.20
N THR A 14 -2.57 10.20 8.91
CA THR A 14 -3.31 9.16 9.63
C THR A 14 -3.32 7.88 8.81
N VAL A 15 -3.03 6.76 9.44
CA VAL A 15 -3.09 5.46 8.78
C VAL A 15 -4.16 4.62 9.44
N ILE A 16 -4.75 3.73 8.66
CA ILE A 16 -5.76 2.80 9.16
C ILE A 16 -5.08 1.47 9.39
N TRP A 17 -4.91 1.17 10.67
CA TRP A 17 -4.07 0.09 11.11
C TRP A 17 -4.38 -1.28 10.50
N PRO A 18 -5.65 -1.70 10.33
CA PRO A 18 -5.88 -3.04 9.78
C PRO A 18 -5.28 -3.23 8.40
N TYR A 19 -5.32 -2.20 7.55
CA TYR A 19 -4.70 -2.32 6.24
C TYR A 19 -3.19 -2.47 6.34
N TYR A 20 -2.59 -1.80 7.31
CA TYR A 20 -1.15 -1.85 7.50
C TYR A 20 -0.68 -3.16 8.13
N MET A 21 -1.59 -3.95 8.66
CA MET A 21 -1.22 -5.25 9.20
C MET A 21 -1.10 -6.32 8.13
N VAL A 22 -1.67 -6.07 6.96
CA VAL A 22 -1.55 -7.00 5.85
C VAL A 22 -0.15 -6.90 5.28
N PHE A 23 0.54 -8.01 5.21
CA PHE A 23 1.91 -8.09 4.71
C PHE A 23 2.87 -7.19 5.50
N LYS A 24 2.65 -7.10 6.79
CA LYS A 24 3.43 -6.19 7.63
C LYS A 24 4.94 -6.43 7.57
N GLU A 25 5.36 -7.64 7.22
CA GLU A 25 6.78 -7.93 7.12
C GLU A 25 7.45 -7.20 5.97
N ARG A 26 6.64 -6.70 5.05
CA ARG A 26 7.16 -5.96 3.91
C ARG A 26 7.05 -4.47 4.08
N LEU A 27 6.51 -4.01 5.21
CA LEU A 27 6.38 -2.59 5.48
C LEU A 27 7.68 -2.04 6.01
N ILE A 28 8.10 -0.92 5.46
CA ILE A 28 9.24 -0.18 5.98
C ILE A 28 8.87 1.28 6.12
N LEU A 29 9.45 1.92 7.10
CA LEU A 29 9.33 3.37 7.28
C LEU A 29 10.50 3.99 6.55
N LYS A 30 10.21 4.91 5.63
CA LYS A 30 11.27 5.50 4.82
C LYS A 30 11.01 6.98 4.63
N LYS A 31 12.09 7.75 4.66
CA LYS A 31 11.98 9.18 4.41
C LYS A 31 11.74 9.42 2.93
N PHE A 32 10.91 10.42 2.63
CA PHE A 32 10.61 10.73 1.24
C PHE A 32 11.86 11.09 0.46
N GLU A 33 12.82 11.74 1.11
CA GLU A 33 14.05 12.14 0.43
C GLU A 33 14.90 10.94 0.01
N ASP A 34 14.70 9.79 0.63
CA ASP A 34 15.45 8.58 0.31
C ASP A 34 14.76 7.73 -0.75
N VAL A 35 13.62 8.17 -1.26
CA VAL A 35 12.89 7.44 -2.29
C VAL A 35 13.17 8.10 -3.64
N LYS A 36 13.52 7.27 -4.62
CA LYS A 36 13.87 7.76 -5.95
C LYS A 36 12.66 7.79 -6.85
N ILE A 37 12.46 8.92 -7.50
CA ILE A 37 11.38 9.08 -8.46
C ILE A 37 11.94 8.84 -9.84
N VAL A 38 11.55 7.73 -10.45
CA VAL A 38 12.12 7.29 -11.73
C VAL A 38 11.35 7.80 -12.91
N HIS A 39 10.04 7.78 -12.80
CA HIS A 39 9.20 8.25 -13.89
C HIS A 39 8.84 9.70 -13.68
N GLY A 40 8.76 10.43 -14.76
CA GLY A 40 8.32 11.81 -14.68
C GLY A 40 6.98 11.86 -13.97
N THR A 41 6.94 12.62 -12.91
CA THR A 41 5.69 12.76 -12.19
C THR A 41 4.92 13.91 -12.77
N HIS A 42 3.61 13.82 -12.69
CA HIS A 42 2.77 14.93 -13.08
C HIS A 42 3.02 16.10 -12.15
N ALA A 43 2.81 17.28 -12.65
CA ALA A 43 3.00 18.48 -11.85
C ALA A 43 2.15 18.44 -10.59
N ASP A 44 0.93 17.92 -10.72
CA ASP A 44 -0.01 17.90 -9.62
C ASP A 44 -0.46 16.49 -9.30
N PHE A 45 -0.97 16.35 -8.08
CA PHE A 45 -1.63 15.13 -7.68
C PHE A 45 -3.12 15.25 -7.95
N LYS A 46 -3.80 14.11 -8.00
CA LYS A 46 -5.24 14.10 -8.20
C LYS A 46 -5.94 14.55 -6.92
N GLN A 47 -6.91 15.44 -7.08
CA GLN A 47 -7.66 15.93 -5.93
C GLN A 47 -8.44 14.82 -5.22
N THR A 48 -8.89 13.83 -5.98
CA THR A 48 -9.60 12.70 -5.37
C THR A 48 -8.70 11.94 -4.41
N VAL A 49 -7.43 11.80 -4.75
CA VAL A 49 -6.47 11.11 -3.89
C VAL A 49 -6.24 11.93 -2.63
N ARG A 50 -6.07 13.24 -2.79
CA ARG A 50 -5.87 14.12 -1.65
C ARG A 50 -7.07 14.07 -0.71
N ALA A 51 -8.27 14.17 -1.26
CA ALA A 51 -9.49 14.15 -0.45
C ALA A 51 -9.63 12.83 0.31
N ASP A 52 -9.28 11.73 -0.35
CA ASP A 52 -9.35 10.43 0.29
C ASP A 52 -8.39 10.34 1.47
N ILE A 53 -7.16 10.80 1.27
CA ILE A 53 -6.17 10.75 2.35
C ILE A 53 -6.59 11.64 3.52
N GLU A 54 -7.14 12.79 3.21
CA GLU A 54 -7.59 13.71 4.27
C GLU A 54 -8.76 13.13 5.06
N LYS A 55 -9.62 12.42 4.37
CA LYS A 55 -10.80 11.84 5.02
C LYS A 55 -10.49 10.53 5.73
N ASN A 56 -9.79 9.64 5.06
CA ASN A 56 -9.63 8.27 5.50
C ASN A 56 -8.23 7.91 5.97
N GLY A 57 -7.27 8.79 5.76
CA GLY A 57 -5.89 8.46 6.03
C GLY A 57 -5.30 7.65 4.89
N LEU A 58 -4.08 7.20 5.08
CA LEU A 58 -3.39 6.40 4.07
C LEU A 58 -3.84 4.96 4.23
N LEU A 59 -4.66 4.50 3.31
CA LEU A 59 -5.22 3.16 3.39
C LEU A 59 -4.24 2.08 2.98
N CYS A 60 -3.52 2.33 1.89
CA CYS A 60 -2.53 1.37 1.41
C CYS A 60 -1.21 2.07 1.21
N PRO A 61 -0.12 1.48 1.70
CA PRO A 61 1.20 2.08 1.51
C PRO A 61 1.58 2.13 0.04
N MET A 62 2.42 3.09 -0.28
CA MET A 62 3.02 3.16 -1.60
C MET A 62 4.01 2.02 -1.74
N VAL A 63 4.45 1.77 -2.96
CA VAL A 63 5.33 0.64 -3.26
C VAL A 63 6.67 1.13 -3.77
N ILE A 64 7.74 0.64 -3.17
CA ILE A 64 9.10 0.87 -3.67
C ILE A 64 9.74 -0.48 -3.98
N ASP A 65 10.73 -0.46 -4.87
CA ASP A 65 11.45 -1.67 -5.20
C ASP A 65 12.75 -1.76 -4.39
N GLU A 66 13.56 -2.76 -4.70
CA GLU A 66 14.80 -2.99 -3.96
C GLU A 66 15.83 -1.89 -4.12
N LYS A 67 15.66 -1.02 -5.12
CA LYS A 67 16.54 0.12 -5.34
C LYS A 67 15.95 1.41 -4.80
N ASP A 68 14.89 1.30 -4.00
CA ASP A 68 14.20 2.45 -3.41
C ASP A 68 13.55 3.35 -4.44
N GLN A 69 13.18 2.78 -5.58
CA GLN A 69 12.47 3.52 -6.62
C GLN A 69 10.98 3.41 -6.39
N LEU A 70 10.29 4.53 -6.50
CA LEU A 70 8.83 4.55 -6.31
C LEU A 70 8.18 3.88 -7.52
N ARG A 71 7.45 2.80 -7.25
CA ARG A 71 6.82 2.03 -8.32
C ARG A 71 5.31 2.18 -8.35
N ASN A 72 4.71 2.59 -7.26
CA ASN A 72 3.26 2.81 -7.21
C ASN A 72 2.94 3.82 -6.13
N GLY A 73 1.96 4.66 -6.40
CA GLY A 73 1.51 5.63 -5.42
C GLY A 73 2.07 7.04 -5.63
N ASN A 74 2.36 7.43 -6.87
CA ASN A 74 2.90 8.75 -7.16
C ASN A 74 2.06 9.89 -6.61
N HIS A 75 0.75 9.81 -6.76
CA HIS A 75 -0.13 10.88 -6.27
C HIS A 75 -0.14 10.92 -4.75
N ARG A 76 -0.19 9.74 -4.11
CA ARG A 76 -0.15 9.68 -2.65
C ARG A 76 1.19 10.20 -2.12
N PHE A 77 2.26 9.88 -2.81
CA PHE A 77 3.59 10.35 -2.45
C PHE A 77 3.61 11.87 -2.40
N LYS A 78 3.07 12.52 -3.42
CA LYS A 78 3.07 13.98 -3.46
C LYS A 78 2.24 14.60 -2.35
N VAL A 79 1.08 14.02 -2.08
CA VAL A 79 0.23 14.52 -1.01
C VAL A 79 0.92 14.39 0.35
N LEU A 80 1.47 13.22 0.62
CA LEU A 80 2.06 12.95 1.93
C LEU A 80 3.36 13.69 2.14
N LYS A 81 4.12 13.89 1.08
CA LYS A 81 5.39 14.62 1.20
C LYS A 81 5.17 16.06 1.65
N LYS A 82 4.04 16.64 1.31
CA LYS A 82 3.70 17.99 1.77
C LYS A 82 3.33 18.01 3.24
N GLN A 83 3.00 16.86 3.81
CA GLN A 83 2.55 16.78 5.19
C GLN A 83 3.65 16.38 6.16
N GLY A 84 4.73 15.78 5.65
CA GLY A 84 5.78 15.34 6.54
C GLY A 84 6.96 14.72 5.83
N ASP A 85 7.85 14.10 6.59
CA ASP A 85 9.14 13.68 6.10
C ASP A 85 9.25 12.21 5.72
N ALA A 86 8.36 11.37 6.23
CA ALA A 86 8.49 9.94 6.05
C ALA A 86 7.12 9.28 5.95
N SER A 87 7.11 8.07 5.43
CA SER A 87 5.88 7.30 5.35
C SER A 87 6.22 5.81 5.30
N PHE A 88 5.19 5.00 5.40
CA PHE A 88 5.33 3.57 5.21
C PHE A 88 5.22 3.20 3.74
N PHE A 89 6.05 2.26 3.34
CA PHE A 89 6.06 1.72 1.99
C PHE A 89 6.09 0.21 2.06
N TYR A 90 5.48 -0.44 1.10
CA TYR A 90 5.75 -1.85 0.86
C TYR A 90 7.03 -1.94 0.06
N LYS A 91 7.97 -2.72 0.54
CA LYS A 91 9.22 -2.95 -0.18
C LYS A 91 9.09 -4.23 -0.98
N ALA A 92 9.11 -4.09 -2.29
CA ALA A 92 9.04 -5.22 -3.20
C ALA A 92 10.44 -5.65 -3.58
N ASN A 93 10.70 -6.95 -3.54
CA ASN A 93 12.03 -7.49 -3.82
C ASN A 93 12.13 -8.15 -5.18
N SER A 94 11.10 -8.04 -6.00
CA SER A 94 11.12 -8.57 -7.35
C SER A 94 10.05 -7.85 -8.17
N ARG A 95 10.10 -8.05 -9.47
CA ARG A 95 9.10 -7.46 -10.35
C ARG A 95 7.72 -8.01 -10.05
N GLU A 96 7.64 -9.29 -9.76
CA GLU A 96 6.38 -9.92 -9.43
C GLU A 96 5.78 -9.33 -8.18
N GLU A 97 6.61 -9.01 -7.20
CA GLU A 97 6.13 -8.38 -5.98
C GLU A 97 5.67 -6.95 -6.23
N VAL A 98 6.38 -6.22 -7.09
CA VAL A 98 5.93 -4.89 -7.46
C VAL A 98 4.53 -4.96 -8.07
N ASN A 99 4.34 -5.90 -8.98
CA ASN A 99 3.06 -6.05 -9.65
C ASN A 99 1.96 -6.44 -8.66
N PHE A 100 2.28 -7.33 -7.73
CA PHE A 100 1.33 -7.77 -6.73
C PHE A 100 0.91 -6.61 -5.82
N PHE A 101 1.87 -5.88 -5.27
CA PHE A 101 1.55 -4.78 -4.38
C PHE A 101 0.83 -3.64 -5.11
N SER A 102 1.17 -3.44 -6.38
CA SER A 102 0.45 -2.44 -7.18
C SER A 102 -1.00 -2.85 -7.35
N ARG A 103 -1.24 -4.14 -7.54
CA ARG A 103 -2.59 -4.65 -7.67
C ARG A 103 -3.35 -4.52 -6.35
N LEU A 104 -2.66 -4.81 -5.26
CA LEU A 104 -3.23 -4.63 -3.93
C LEU A 104 -3.67 -3.18 -3.72
N ASN A 105 -2.87 -2.23 -4.17
CA ASN A 105 -3.22 -0.82 -4.04
C ASN A 105 -4.47 -0.46 -4.83
N VAL A 106 -4.62 -1.01 -6.03
CA VAL A 106 -5.82 -0.77 -6.83
C VAL A 106 -7.05 -1.28 -6.09
N LEU A 107 -6.94 -2.48 -5.52
CA LEU A 107 -8.06 -3.05 -4.78
C LEU A 107 -8.38 -2.25 -3.53
N CYS A 108 -7.36 -1.78 -2.83
CA CYS A 108 -7.58 -0.92 -1.67
C CYS A 108 -8.36 0.32 -2.04
N TRP A 109 -7.99 0.91 -3.16
CA TRP A 109 -8.67 2.11 -3.62
C TRP A 109 -10.14 1.84 -3.97
N GLU A 110 -10.38 0.71 -4.64
CA GLU A 110 -11.72 0.36 -5.09
C GLU A 110 -12.65 -0.04 -3.95
N LEU A 111 -12.11 -0.76 -2.98
CA LEU A 111 -12.93 -1.35 -1.92
C LEU A 111 -12.91 -0.55 -0.64
N HIS A 112 -12.01 0.39 -0.56
CA HIS A 112 -11.80 1.17 0.64
C HIS A 112 -11.56 0.23 1.83
N PRO A 113 -11.93 0.57 3.05
CA PRO A 113 -11.51 -0.23 4.21
C PRO A 113 -12.24 -1.54 4.44
N ASP A 114 -12.75 -2.16 3.41
CA ASP A 114 -13.36 -3.48 3.58
C ASP A 114 -12.29 -4.55 3.44
N MET A 115 -11.66 -4.89 4.57
CA MET A 115 -10.56 -5.85 4.58
C MET A 115 -10.96 -7.24 4.13
N SER A 116 -12.12 -7.69 4.56
CA SER A 116 -12.58 -9.03 4.16
C SER A 116 -12.73 -9.14 2.67
N GLN A 117 -13.34 -8.14 2.08
CA GLN A 117 -13.56 -8.14 0.65
C GLN A 117 -12.25 -7.97 -0.11
N LEU A 118 -11.35 -7.14 0.41
CA LEU A 118 -10.05 -6.94 -0.20
C LEU A 118 -9.30 -8.26 -0.33
N MET A 119 -9.22 -9.00 0.78
CA MET A 119 -8.46 -10.25 0.78
C MET A 119 -9.12 -11.29 -0.10
N GLU A 120 -10.44 -11.32 -0.10
CA GLU A 120 -11.16 -12.24 -0.96
C GLU A 120 -10.90 -11.96 -2.43
N LYS A 121 -10.94 -10.68 -2.81
CA LYS A 121 -10.73 -10.29 -4.19
C LYS A 121 -9.32 -10.57 -4.68
N LEU A 122 -8.35 -10.57 -3.78
CA LEU A 122 -6.99 -10.90 -4.16
C LEU A 122 -6.86 -12.29 -4.79
N TRP A 123 -7.76 -13.20 -4.43
CA TRP A 123 -7.69 -14.57 -4.90
C TRP A 123 -8.73 -14.88 -5.97
N GLN A 124 -9.31 -13.83 -6.59
CA GLN A 124 -10.35 -14.00 -7.59
C GLN A 124 -9.99 -13.33 -8.92
N GLY A 125 -10.56 -13.86 -9.99
CA GLY A 125 -10.44 -13.23 -11.30
C GLY A 125 -9.02 -12.98 -11.72
N LYS A 126 -8.78 -11.85 -12.35
CA LYS A 126 -7.44 -11.53 -12.82
C LYS A 126 -6.46 -11.22 -11.70
N ASN A 127 -6.95 -10.98 -10.49
CA ASN A 127 -6.05 -10.69 -9.38
C ASN A 127 -5.32 -11.95 -8.93
N LYS A 128 -5.96 -13.10 -9.11
CA LYS A 128 -5.40 -14.36 -8.69
C LYS A 128 -4.02 -14.64 -9.28
N LYS A 129 -3.83 -14.27 -10.54
CA LYS A 129 -2.54 -14.54 -11.18
C LYS A 129 -1.39 -13.77 -10.52
N TYR A 130 -1.68 -12.61 -9.96
CA TYR A 130 -0.64 -11.86 -9.25
C TYR A 130 -0.34 -12.51 -7.91
N ALA A 131 -1.37 -12.92 -7.20
CA ALA A 131 -1.19 -13.58 -5.91
C ALA A 131 -0.45 -14.91 -6.05
N GLU A 132 -0.74 -15.65 -7.11
CA GLU A 132 -0.10 -16.95 -7.34
C GLU A 132 1.39 -16.85 -7.61
N LYS A 133 1.83 -15.70 -8.08
CA LYS A 133 3.25 -15.51 -8.38
C LYS A 133 4.08 -15.17 -7.16
N VAL A 134 3.43 -14.82 -6.06
CA VAL A 134 4.15 -14.39 -4.86
C VAL A 134 3.62 -15.09 -3.60
N PRO A 135 3.40 -16.40 -3.65
CA PRO A 135 2.83 -17.10 -2.49
C PRO A 135 3.75 -17.02 -1.27
N HIS A 136 5.04 -16.81 -1.51
CA HIS A 136 6.03 -16.77 -0.45
C HIS A 136 5.87 -15.55 0.47
N ILE A 137 5.14 -14.53 0.06
CA ILE A 137 4.96 -13.37 0.92
C ILE A 137 3.71 -13.46 1.78
N PHE A 138 2.90 -14.47 1.57
CA PHE A 138 1.73 -14.67 2.43
C PHE A 138 2.15 -15.27 3.75
N THR A 139 1.69 -14.68 4.83
CA THR A 139 2.05 -15.10 6.17
C THR A 139 0.86 -15.71 6.87
N GLU A 140 1.08 -16.17 8.11
CA GLU A 140 -0.01 -16.66 8.93
C GLU A 140 -1.11 -15.63 9.08
N ASN A 141 -0.72 -14.36 9.17
CA ASN A 141 -1.70 -13.30 9.39
C ASN A 141 -2.66 -13.09 8.24
N VAL A 142 -2.29 -13.48 7.03
CA VAL A 142 -3.15 -13.30 5.88
C VAL A 142 -3.58 -14.62 5.28
N LYS A 143 -3.22 -15.71 5.92
CA LYS A 143 -3.55 -17.04 5.39
C LYS A 143 -5.04 -17.27 5.28
N ILE A 144 -5.79 -16.75 6.23
CA ILE A 144 -7.24 -16.93 6.26
C ILE A 144 -7.94 -16.24 5.09
N ALA A 145 -7.25 -15.32 4.44
CA ALA A 145 -7.83 -14.62 3.30
C ALA A 145 -7.83 -15.47 2.05
N LYS A 146 -7.04 -16.53 2.04
CA LYS A 146 -6.96 -17.39 0.88
C LYS A 146 -8.21 -18.25 0.81
N PRO A 147 -8.88 -18.33 -0.35
CA PRO A 147 -10.10 -19.12 -0.44
C PRO A 147 -9.81 -20.58 -0.15
N LYS A 148 -10.79 -21.24 0.43
CA LYS A 148 -10.67 -22.67 0.66
C LYS A 148 -10.76 -23.38 -0.65
N GLN A 149 -9.99 -24.42 -0.77
CA GLN A 149 -10.00 -25.25 -1.97
C GLN A 149 -11.25 -26.12 -2.02
#